data_9d5b4ce36a9b4874f12ad453846b05f6
#
_entry.id   9d5b4ce36a9b4874f12ad453846b05f6
#
_cell.length_a   1.000
_cell.length_b   1.000
_cell.length_c   1.000
_cell.angle_alpha   90.00
_cell.angle_beta   90.00
_cell.angle_gamma   90.00
#
_symmetry.space_group_name_H-M   'P 1'
#
loop_
_entity.id
_entity.type
_entity.pdbx_description
1 polymer ?
#
loop_
_entity_poly.entity_id
_entity_poly.type
_entity_poly.pdbx_seq_one_letter_code
_entity_poly.pdbx_strand_id
1 'polypeptide(L)'
;LAAFYHGLPVAHVEAGLRTYNLARPFPEEGLRQMISRLARFHFPPTARSRLALQAEGIADDAIHVTGNTVVDAQHWACHRHGVQRRAAGRGHLLVTFHRRESWGDGVFDICSAIADLARQQPELKVLFPVHRNPVVREPVQDLLGGIGN
;
A
#
# COMPACT_ATOMS: atom_id res chain seq x y z
N LEU A 1 -11.88 18.96 -7.07
CA LEU A 1 -13.06 19.84 -7.18
C LEU A 1 -12.68 21.24 -7.64
N ALA A 2 -11.73 21.93 -7.03
CA ALA A 2 -11.34 23.28 -7.40
C ALA A 2 -10.99 23.40 -8.90
N ALA A 3 -10.13 22.52 -9.41
CA ALA A 3 -9.79 22.49 -10.84
C ALA A 3 -11.03 22.30 -11.74
N PHE A 4 -11.94 21.43 -11.34
CA PHE A 4 -13.19 21.21 -12.06
C PHE A 4 -14.05 22.48 -12.13
N TYR A 5 -14.21 23.20 -11.02
CA TYR A 5 -14.94 24.48 -11.00
C TYR A 5 -14.30 25.56 -11.86
N HIS A 6 -12.99 25.51 -12.05
CA HIS A 6 -12.27 26.43 -12.93
C HIS A 6 -12.15 25.94 -14.39
N GLY A 7 -12.82 24.83 -14.75
CA GLY A 7 -12.77 24.28 -16.10
C GLY A 7 -11.40 23.71 -16.51
N LEU A 8 -10.52 23.45 -15.52
CA LEU A 8 -9.19 22.89 -15.78
C LEU A 8 -9.27 21.36 -15.92
N PRO A 9 -8.58 20.78 -16.91
CA PRO A 9 -8.53 19.32 -17.04
C PRO A 9 -7.80 18.69 -15.85
N VAL A 10 -8.39 17.63 -15.29
CA VAL A 10 -7.85 16.89 -14.15
C VAL A 10 -7.22 15.60 -14.65
N ALA A 11 -6.03 15.29 -14.19
CA ALA A 11 -5.37 13.99 -14.38
C ALA A 11 -5.34 13.23 -13.04
N HIS A 12 -5.81 11.98 -13.05
CA HIS A 12 -5.86 11.12 -11.86
C HIS A 12 -4.73 10.08 -11.92
N VAL A 13 -3.68 10.32 -11.17
CA VAL A 13 -2.57 9.37 -10.98
C VAL A 13 -2.99 8.32 -9.94
N GLU A 14 -2.58 7.06 -10.14
CA GLU A 14 -2.99 5.91 -9.32
C GLU A 14 -4.52 5.64 -9.39
N ALA A 15 -5.10 5.88 -10.56
CA ALA A 15 -6.53 5.73 -10.81
C ALA A 15 -7.00 4.27 -10.80
N GLY A 16 -8.29 4.05 -10.54
CA GLY A 16 -8.93 2.75 -10.70
C GLY A 16 -8.68 1.74 -9.59
N LEU A 17 -8.04 2.12 -8.48
CA LEU A 17 -8.01 1.29 -7.28
C LEU A 17 -9.41 1.29 -6.65
N ARG A 18 -9.98 0.10 -6.44
CA ARG A 18 -11.34 -0.07 -5.91
C ARG A 18 -11.42 -1.17 -4.87
N THR A 19 -12.18 -0.87 -3.83
CA THR A 19 -12.70 -1.86 -2.88
C THR A 19 -14.20 -2.04 -3.04
N TYR A 20 -14.87 -1.05 -3.64
CA TYR A 20 -16.34 -0.93 -3.73
C TYR A 20 -17.03 -0.90 -2.36
N ASN A 21 -16.28 -0.68 -1.30
CA ASN A 21 -16.77 -0.51 0.06
C ASN A 21 -16.44 0.90 0.53
N LEU A 22 -17.41 1.81 0.53
CA LEU A 22 -17.21 3.22 0.89
C LEU A 22 -16.72 3.41 2.33
N ALA A 23 -16.86 2.42 3.20
CA ALA A 23 -16.36 2.43 4.55
C ALA A 23 -14.90 1.95 4.67
N ARG A 24 -14.32 1.33 3.60
CA ARG A 24 -12.97 0.73 3.65
C ARG A 24 -12.23 0.81 2.32
N PRO A 25 -11.16 1.61 2.22
CA PRO A 25 -10.68 2.60 3.19
C PRO A 25 -11.57 3.84 3.20
N PHE A 26 -11.78 4.42 4.37
CA PHE A 26 -12.57 5.64 4.54
C PHE A 26 -11.61 6.84 4.79
N PRO A 27 -11.80 7.97 4.09
CA PRO A 27 -12.80 8.28 3.05
C PRO A 27 -12.32 7.99 1.61
N GLU A 28 -11.19 7.31 1.44
CA GLU A 28 -10.43 7.21 0.18
C GLU A 28 -11.25 6.55 -0.93
N GLU A 29 -12.00 5.49 -0.65
CA GLU A 29 -12.77 4.79 -1.70
C GLU A 29 -13.82 5.71 -2.32
N GLY A 30 -14.55 6.47 -1.51
CA GLY A 30 -15.53 7.44 -2.01
C GLY A 30 -14.88 8.55 -2.82
N LEU A 31 -13.75 9.09 -2.34
CA LEU A 31 -12.99 10.12 -3.04
C LEU A 31 -12.44 9.62 -4.38
N ARG A 32 -11.93 8.38 -4.45
CA ARG A 32 -11.44 7.77 -5.69
C ARG A 32 -12.55 7.66 -6.74
N GLN A 33 -13.75 7.22 -6.35
CA GLN A 33 -14.89 7.13 -7.26
C GLN A 33 -15.33 8.51 -7.76
N MET A 34 -15.42 9.50 -6.88
CA MET A 34 -15.76 10.87 -7.27
C MET A 34 -14.73 11.48 -8.23
N ILE A 35 -13.44 11.33 -7.95
CA ILE A 35 -12.36 11.85 -8.80
C ILE A 35 -12.44 11.21 -10.19
N SER A 36 -12.74 9.93 -10.28
CA SER A 36 -12.86 9.25 -11.57
C SER A 36 -13.95 9.85 -12.48
N ARG A 37 -15.01 10.44 -11.91
CA ARG A 37 -16.04 11.13 -12.69
C ARG A 37 -15.62 12.52 -13.17
N LEU A 38 -14.67 13.14 -12.50
CA LEU A 38 -14.23 14.52 -12.78
C LEU A 38 -12.94 14.56 -13.61
N ALA A 39 -12.14 13.50 -13.57
CA ALA A 39 -10.86 13.45 -14.27
C ALA A 39 -11.06 13.22 -15.77
N ARG A 40 -10.26 13.94 -16.56
CA ARG A 40 -10.18 13.79 -18.01
C ARG A 40 -9.21 12.68 -18.41
N PHE A 41 -8.14 12.46 -17.62
CA PHE A 41 -7.12 11.46 -17.87
C PHE A 41 -6.94 10.58 -16.64
N HIS A 42 -6.80 9.28 -16.86
CA HIS A 42 -6.64 8.27 -15.81
C HIS A 42 -5.37 7.47 -16.02
N PHE A 43 -4.52 7.42 -14.99
CA PHE A 43 -3.26 6.70 -14.99
C PHE A 43 -3.32 5.55 -13.96
N PRO A 44 -3.99 4.42 -14.30
CA PRO A 44 -4.06 3.28 -13.40
C PRO A 44 -2.72 2.56 -13.30
N PRO A 45 -2.37 2.01 -12.11
CA PRO A 45 -1.11 1.31 -11.91
C PRO A 45 -1.09 -0.10 -12.54
N THR A 46 -2.25 -0.70 -12.78
CA THR A 46 -2.35 -2.09 -13.25
C THR A 46 -3.48 -2.28 -14.26
N ALA A 47 -3.43 -3.39 -15.00
CA ALA A 47 -4.52 -3.82 -15.87
C ALA A 47 -5.84 -4.02 -15.10
N ARG A 48 -5.79 -4.54 -13.86
CA ARG A 48 -6.97 -4.68 -12.99
C ARG A 48 -7.61 -3.32 -12.69
N SER A 49 -6.81 -2.31 -12.40
CA SER A 49 -7.30 -0.96 -12.14
C SER A 49 -7.90 -0.31 -13.39
N ARG A 50 -7.34 -0.61 -14.60
CA ARG A 50 -7.94 -0.23 -15.88
C ARG A 50 -9.32 -0.84 -16.06
N LEU A 51 -9.46 -2.15 -15.83
CA LEU A 51 -10.75 -2.85 -15.97
C LEU A 51 -11.81 -2.27 -15.01
N ALA A 52 -11.43 -1.86 -13.80
CA ALA A 52 -12.36 -1.20 -12.88
C ALA A 52 -12.88 0.13 -13.44
N LEU A 53 -12.02 0.95 -14.04
CA LEU A 53 -12.41 2.21 -14.68
C LEU A 53 -13.33 1.97 -15.90
N GLN A 54 -13.01 0.98 -16.73
CA GLN A 54 -13.83 0.60 -17.88
C GLN A 54 -15.22 0.13 -17.43
N ALA A 55 -15.30 -0.69 -16.37
CA ALA A 55 -16.57 -1.15 -15.79
C ALA A 55 -17.44 0.02 -15.26
N GLU A 56 -16.80 1.14 -14.87
CA GLU A 56 -17.48 2.37 -14.47
C GLU A 56 -17.82 3.31 -15.65
N GLY A 57 -17.57 2.88 -16.88
CA GLY A 57 -17.92 3.60 -18.09
C GLY A 57 -16.90 4.70 -18.48
N ILE A 58 -15.67 4.67 -17.96
CA ILE A 58 -14.62 5.55 -18.42
C ILE A 58 -14.13 5.08 -19.80
N ALA A 59 -14.05 6.00 -20.75
CA ALA A 59 -13.62 5.71 -22.11
C ALA A 59 -12.17 5.25 -22.16
N ASP A 60 -11.88 4.30 -23.04
CA ASP A 60 -10.60 3.62 -23.09
C ASP A 60 -9.43 4.54 -23.49
N ASP A 61 -9.71 5.52 -24.34
CA ASP A 61 -8.76 6.55 -24.77
C ASP A 61 -8.36 7.54 -23.67
N ALA A 62 -9.16 7.59 -22.58
CA ALA A 62 -8.84 8.37 -21.38
C ALA A 62 -8.01 7.59 -20.36
N ILE A 63 -7.75 6.29 -20.59
CA ILE A 63 -7.11 5.40 -19.62
C ILE A 63 -5.72 4.95 -20.11
N HIS A 64 -4.67 5.33 -19.40
CA HIS A 64 -3.30 5.01 -19.73
C HIS A 64 -2.64 4.25 -18.57
N VAL A 65 -2.39 2.95 -18.73
CA VAL A 65 -1.71 2.14 -17.69
C VAL A 65 -0.25 2.54 -17.61
N THR A 66 0.18 3.10 -16.49
CA THR A 66 1.53 3.66 -16.30
C THR A 66 2.37 2.99 -15.22
N GLY A 67 1.81 2.04 -14.48
CA GLY A 67 2.44 1.52 -13.27
C GLY A 67 2.20 2.42 -12.04
N ASN A 68 2.91 2.12 -10.95
CA ASN A 68 2.78 2.88 -9.71
C ASN A 68 4.05 3.72 -9.48
N THR A 69 3.87 5.00 -9.23
CA THR A 69 4.96 5.96 -8.98
C THR A 69 5.87 5.59 -7.80
N VAL A 70 5.39 4.78 -6.85
CA VAL A 70 6.21 4.28 -5.73
C VAL A 70 7.35 3.39 -6.22
N VAL A 71 7.16 2.65 -7.32
CA VAL A 71 8.22 1.80 -7.91
C VAL A 71 9.36 2.66 -8.44
N ASP A 72 9.03 3.73 -9.16
CA ASP A 72 10.02 4.68 -9.68
C ASP A 72 10.75 5.40 -8.53
N ALA A 73 10.00 5.82 -7.51
CA ALA A 73 10.56 6.45 -6.32
C ALA A 73 11.52 5.51 -5.58
N GLN A 74 11.17 4.22 -5.46
CA GLN A 74 12.03 3.21 -4.85
C GLN A 74 13.30 2.99 -5.68
N HIS A 75 13.18 2.83 -7.00
CA HIS A 75 14.34 2.68 -7.89
C HIS A 75 15.26 3.89 -7.82
N TRP A 76 14.69 5.10 -7.84
CA TRP A 76 15.44 6.33 -7.69
C TRP A 76 16.19 6.37 -6.35
N ALA A 77 15.52 6.06 -5.24
CA ALA A 77 16.14 6.04 -3.90
C ALA A 77 17.27 5.01 -3.83
N CYS A 78 17.05 3.79 -4.32
CA CYS A 78 18.08 2.75 -4.36
C CYS A 78 19.32 3.21 -5.17
N HIS A 79 19.10 3.77 -6.35
CA HIS A 79 20.16 4.29 -7.20
C HIS A 79 20.91 5.45 -6.51
N ARG A 80 20.19 6.40 -5.94
CA ARG A 80 20.73 7.56 -5.22
C ARG A 80 21.64 7.18 -4.06
N HIS A 81 21.32 6.10 -3.35
CA HIS A 81 22.05 5.63 -2.18
C HIS A 81 22.97 4.44 -2.46
N GLY A 82 23.17 4.06 -3.71
CA GLY A 82 24.04 2.94 -4.10
C GLY A 82 23.56 1.59 -3.55
N VAL A 83 22.26 1.43 -3.29
CA VAL A 83 21.69 0.19 -2.76
C VAL A 83 21.66 -0.84 -3.88
N GLN A 84 22.41 -1.93 -3.71
CA GLN A 84 22.39 -3.07 -4.63
C GLN A 84 21.42 -4.15 -4.13
N ARG A 85 20.72 -4.78 -5.06
CA ARG A 85 19.90 -5.96 -4.77
C ARG A 85 20.83 -7.10 -4.31
N ARG A 86 20.68 -7.53 -3.06
CA ARG A 86 21.39 -8.70 -2.55
C ARG A 86 20.76 -9.98 -3.09
N ALA A 87 21.58 -11.00 -3.34
CA ALA A 87 21.10 -12.34 -3.63
C ALA A 87 20.27 -12.86 -2.44
N ALA A 88 19.35 -13.79 -2.72
CA ALA A 88 18.55 -14.45 -1.69
C ALA A 88 19.47 -15.08 -0.63
N GLY A 89 19.21 -14.82 0.64
CA GLY A 89 20.02 -15.29 1.76
C GLY A 89 19.80 -14.44 3.01
N ARG A 90 20.79 -14.39 3.87
CA ARG A 90 20.79 -13.64 5.13
C ARG A 90 20.39 -12.18 4.92
N GLY A 91 19.25 -11.76 5.41
CA GLY A 91 18.69 -10.45 5.16
C GLY A 91 17.94 -9.85 6.34
N HIS A 92 17.37 -8.68 6.08
CA HIS A 92 16.47 -8.01 6.99
C HIS A 92 15.07 -8.07 6.41
N LEU A 93 14.08 -8.42 7.21
CA LEU A 93 12.67 -8.26 6.91
C LEU A 93 12.17 -6.98 7.56
N LEU A 94 11.80 -6.01 6.75
CA LEU A 94 11.13 -4.81 7.24
C LEU A 94 9.63 -5.03 7.25
N VAL A 95 9.03 -4.96 8.44
CA VAL A 95 7.58 -5.05 8.63
C VAL A 95 7.04 -3.66 8.93
N THR A 96 6.00 -3.24 8.20
CA THR A 96 5.27 -2.01 8.52
C THR A 96 3.78 -2.33 8.69
N PHE A 97 3.20 -1.81 9.75
CA PHE A 97 1.80 -2.04 10.08
C PHE A 97 1.17 -0.73 10.58
N HIS A 98 0.35 -0.10 9.76
CA HIS A 98 -0.16 1.23 10.04
C HIS A 98 -1.64 1.45 9.65
N ARG A 99 -2.29 0.45 9.03
CA ARG A 99 -3.70 0.57 8.62
C ARG A 99 -4.64 0.30 9.80
N ARG A 100 -5.50 1.26 10.11
CA ARG A 100 -6.46 1.17 11.22
C ARG A 100 -7.46 0.02 11.05
N GLU A 101 -7.83 -0.29 9.81
CA GLU A 101 -8.77 -1.38 9.50
C GLU A 101 -8.26 -2.78 9.87
N SER A 102 -6.96 -2.90 10.08
CA SER A 102 -6.31 -4.16 10.45
C SER A 102 -5.99 -4.25 11.95
N TRP A 103 -6.40 -3.26 12.76
CA TRP A 103 -6.20 -3.29 14.21
C TRP A 103 -7.19 -4.28 14.86
N GLY A 104 -6.84 -4.85 15.99
CA GLY A 104 -7.56 -5.94 16.63
C GLY A 104 -7.04 -7.31 16.17
N ASP A 105 -7.91 -8.22 15.73
CA ASP A 105 -7.55 -9.60 15.37
C ASP A 105 -6.45 -9.68 14.30
N GLY A 106 -6.42 -8.75 13.34
CA GLY A 106 -5.40 -8.71 12.30
C GLY A 106 -3.97 -8.49 12.82
N VAL A 107 -3.79 -7.84 13.97
CA VAL A 107 -2.47 -7.69 14.60
C VAL A 107 -1.96 -9.04 15.08
N PHE A 108 -2.83 -9.84 15.71
CA PHE A 108 -2.49 -11.17 16.23
C PHE A 108 -2.08 -12.11 15.10
N ASP A 109 -2.82 -12.15 14.00
CA ASP A 109 -2.52 -13.00 12.85
C ASP A 109 -1.16 -12.65 12.24
N ILE A 110 -0.90 -11.36 12.06
CA ILE A 110 0.38 -10.88 11.50
C ILE A 110 1.53 -11.19 12.47
N CYS A 111 1.38 -10.90 13.75
CA CYS A 111 2.42 -11.19 14.74
C CYS A 111 2.71 -12.70 14.84
N SER A 112 1.68 -13.54 14.80
CA SER A 112 1.85 -15.00 14.78
C SER A 112 2.64 -15.46 13.56
N ALA A 113 2.30 -14.96 12.38
CA ALA A 113 3.03 -15.29 11.14
C ALA A 113 4.50 -14.82 11.19
N ILE A 114 4.76 -13.63 11.76
CA ILE A 114 6.13 -13.12 11.96
C ILE A 114 6.89 -14.00 12.95
N ALA A 115 6.26 -14.38 14.06
CA ALA A 115 6.86 -15.25 15.07
C ALA A 115 7.27 -16.60 14.49
N ASP A 116 6.39 -17.21 13.70
CA ASP A 116 6.66 -18.49 13.05
C ASP A 116 7.79 -18.37 12.02
N LEU A 117 7.80 -17.31 11.23
CA LEU A 117 8.88 -17.05 10.28
C LEU A 117 10.23 -16.83 10.99
N ALA A 118 10.24 -16.04 12.05
CA ALA A 118 11.45 -15.77 12.82
C ALA A 118 12.02 -17.04 13.48
N ARG A 119 11.15 -17.90 14.04
CA ARG A 119 11.56 -19.21 14.59
C ARG A 119 12.10 -20.17 13.54
N GLN A 120 11.49 -20.19 12.35
CA GLN A 120 11.93 -21.03 11.23
C GLN A 120 13.23 -20.55 10.58
N GLN A 121 13.54 -19.26 10.69
CA GLN A 121 14.71 -18.63 10.09
C GLN A 121 15.49 -17.79 11.11
N PRO A 122 16.27 -18.39 11.99
CA PRO A 122 16.99 -17.68 13.07
C PRO A 122 18.00 -16.63 12.55
N GLU A 123 18.49 -16.77 11.32
CA GLU A 123 19.42 -15.85 10.68
C GLU A 123 18.74 -14.60 10.08
N LEU A 124 17.40 -14.62 9.98
CA LEU A 124 16.61 -13.51 9.49
C LEU A 124 16.44 -12.47 10.58
N LYS A 125 16.89 -11.24 10.34
CA LYS A 125 16.62 -10.11 11.24
C LYS A 125 15.32 -9.44 10.88
N VAL A 126 14.39 -9.36 11.82
CA VAL A 126 13.10 -8.68 11.63
C VAL A 126 13.18 -7.26 12.21
N LEU A 127 12.93 -6.28 11.37
CA LEU A 127 12.84 -4.86 11.75
C LEU A 127 11.37 -4.46 11.71
N PHE A 128 10.79 -4.24 12.86
CA PHE A 128 9.38 -3.87 12.99
C PHE A 128 9.22 -2.53 13.71
N PRO A 129 9.19 -1.38 12.99
CA PRO A 129 8.83 -0.10 13.58
C PRO A 129 7.38 -0.13 14.05
N VAL A 130 7.18 -0.37 15.35
CA VAL A 130 5.85 -0.57 15.92
C VAL A 130 5.14 0.76 16.12
N HIS A 131 3.87 0.83 15.73
CA HIS A 131 3.02 1.99 15.95
C HIS A 131 2.84 2.24 17.47
N ARG A 132 2.90 3.51 17.90
CA ARG A 132 2.86 3.89 19.32
C ARG A 132 1.53 3.60 20.03
N ASN A 133 0.45 3.39 19.28
CA ASN A 133 -0.86 3.09 19.86
C ASN A 133 -0.82 1.77 20.65
N PRO A 134 -1.28 1.74 21.91
CA PRO A 134 -1.30 0.53 22.75
C PRO A 134 -1.98 -0.68 22.09
N VAL A 135 -3.08 -0.45 21.36
CA VAL A 135 -3.82 -1.51 20.62
C VAL A 135 -2.94 -2.28 19.63
N VAL A 136 -1.85 -1.67 19.14
CA VAL A 136 -0.87 -2.32 18.26
C VAL A 136 0.36 -2.77 19.06
N ARG A 137 0.85 -1.89 19.94
CA ARG A 137 2.12 -2.09 20.62
C ARG A 137 2.07 -3.28 21.61
N GLU A 138 1.01 -3.40 22.36
CA GLU A 138 0.89 -4.44 23.40
C GLU A 138 0.90 -5.86 22.77
N PRO A 139 0.03 -6.21 21.81
CA PRO A 139 0.08 -7.50 21.15
C PRO A 139 1.43 -7.81 20.48
N VAL A 140 2.06 -6.81 19.86
CA VAL A 140 3.39 -6.99 19.26
C VAL A 140 4.42 -7.33 20.32
N GLN A 141 4.41 -6.64 21.45
CA GLN A 141 5.36 -6.89 22.54
C GLN A 141 5.14 -8.26 23.21
N ASP A 142 3.89 -8.64 23.41
CA ASP A 142 3.51 -9.93 24.01
C ASP A 142 3.89 -11.11 23.11
N LEU A 143 3.69 -11.00 21.80
CA LEU A 143 3.91 -12.12 20.88
C LEU A 143 5.34 -12.19 20.32
N LEU A 144 6.00 -11.06 20.16
CA LEU A 144 7.31 -10.97 19.51
C LEU A 144 8.45 -10.55 20.44
N GLY A 145 8.16 -9.98 21.62
CA GLY A 145 9.17 -9.43 22.52
C GLY A 145 10.17 -10.46 23.08
N GLY A 146 9.83 -11.74 23.06
CA GLY A 146 10.72 -12.84 23.47
C GLY A 146 11.51 -13.51 22.34
N ILE A 147 11.39 -13.03 21.09
CA ILE A 147 12.05 -13.60 19.90
C ILE A 147 13.34 -12.80 19.66
N GLY A 148 14.49 -13.49 19.54
CA GLY A 148 15.82 -12.87 19.55
C GLY A 148 16.31 -12.30 18.21
N ASN A 149 15.55 -12.41 17.13
CA ASN A 149 15.97 -12.03 15.76
C ASN A 149 15.03 -11.01 15.06
#